data_9943a43a1fa69f075ab7a2c3e16ad35d
#
_entry.id   9943a43a1fa69f075ab7a2c3e16ad35d
#
_cell.length_a   1.000
_cell.length_b   1.000
_cell.length_c   1.000
_cell.angle_alpha   90.00
_cell.angle_beta   90.00
_cell.angle_gamma   90.00
#
_symmetry.space_group_name_H-M   'P 1'
#
loop_
_entity.id
_entity.type
_entity.pdbx_description
1 polymer ?
#
loop_
_entity_poly.entity_id
_entity_poly.type
_entity_poly.pdbx_seq_one_letter_code
_entity_poly.pdbx_strand_id
1 'polypeptide(L)'
;MPADAVRSVLVVDDDERFASTLAQALARRGWNARVAHDVASALDAVEAEAPGAAIVDLRLADEDGLALLAPLRSAHPQMRIIVLTGYASIATAVKAIKLGADDYLAKPVTASAVADALGRGTHVGAVREAAPPAEPMSPRRLEWEHIQRVLAENDGNVSATARTLRMHRRTLQRKLAKRPTQS
;
A
#
# COMPACT_ATOMS: atom_id res chain seq x y z
N MET A 1 -8.37 3.32 -33.98
CA MET A 1 -8.68 3.49 -32.58
C MET A 1 -9.07 2.12 -32.00
N PRO A 2 -8.24 1.38 -31.30
CA PRO A 2 -8.74 0.29 -30.51
C PRO A 2 -9.37 0.92 -29.27
N ALA A 3 -10.69 1.12 -29.31
CA ALA A 3 -11.53 1.30 -28.16
C ALA A 3 -11.53 -0.02 -27.39
N ASP A 4 -11.57 0.11 -26.04
CA ASP A 4 -11.73 -0.99 -25.08
C ASP A 4 -10.54 -1.96 -24.90
N ALA A 5 -9.36 -1.46 -24.68
CA ALA A 5 -8.47 -2.15 -23.74
C ALA A 5 -9.21 -2.17 -22.40
N VAL A 6 -9.81 -3.31 -22.08
CA VAL A 6 -10.51 -3.55 -20.81
C VAL A 6 -9.59 -3.02 -19.71
N ARG A 7 -10.04 -2.00 -18.98
CA ARG A 7 -9.30 -1.41 -17.86
C ARG A 7 -9.31 -2.43 -16.73
N SER A 8 -8.48 -3.48 -16.85
CA SER A 8 -8.38 -4.53 -15.87
C SER A 8 -7.34 -4.19 -14.83
N VAL A 9 -7.67 -4.42 -13.57
CA VAL A 9 -6.77 -4.14 -12.45
C VAL A 9 -6.85 -5.26 -11.41
N LEU A 10 -5.69 -5.71 -10.93
CA LEU A 10 -5.58 -6.63 -9.80
C LEU A 10 -5.27 -5.82 -8.54
N VAL A 11 -6.08 -5.98 -7.51
CA VAL A 11 -5.85 -5.39 -6.16
C VAL A 11 -5.30 -6.49 -5.28
N VAL A 12 -4.10 -6.30 -4.76
CA VAL A 12 -3.40 -7.26 -3.89
C VAL A 12 -3.26 -6.64 -2.50
N ASP A 13 -3.99 -7.16 -1.52
CA ASP A 13 -4.04 -6.63 -0.16
C ASP A 13 -4.61 -7.70 0.78
N ASP A 14 -3.97 -7.98 1.90
CA ASP A 14 -4.41 -8.97 2.90
C ASP A 14 -5.64 -8.51 3.71
N ASP A 15 -5.93 -7.20 3.74
CA ASP A 15 -7.19 -6.69 4.24
C ASP A 15 -8.31 -6.89 3.21
N GLU A 16 -9.03 -8.01 3.32
CA GLU A 16 -10.13 -8.39 2.43
C GLU A 16 -11.20 -7.28 2.31
N ARG A 17 -11.49 -6.57 3.40
CA ARG A 17 -12.49 -5.48 3.42
C ARG A 17 -12.01 -4.29 2.61
N PHE A 18 -10.77 -3.90 2.81
CA PHE A 18 -10.17 -2.80 2.06
C PHE A 18 -10.09 -3.17 0.57
N ALA A 19 -9.53 -4.33 0.24
CA ALA A 19 -9.39 -4.81 -1.13
C ALA A 19 -10.74 -4.86 -1.88
N SER A 20 -11.77 -5.47 -1.26
CA SER A 20 -13.10 -5.56 -1.83
C SER A 20 -13.76 -4.18 -2.00
N THR A 21 -13.62 -3.29 -1.03
CA THR A 21 -14.18 -1.94 -1.09
C THR A 21 -13.51 -1.12 -2.20
N LEU A 22 -12.19 -1.21 -2.32
CA LEU A 22 -11.43 -0.55 -3.38
C LEU A 22 -11.81 -1.10 -4.77
N ALA A 23 -11.86 -2.43 -4.90
CA ALA A 23 -12.26 -3.09 -6.16
C ALA A 23 -13.67 -2.65 -6.61
N GLN A 24 -14.65 -2.63 -5.71
CA GLN A 24 -16.00 -2.15 -6.02
C GLN A 24 -16.03 -0.67 -6.41
N ALA A 25 -15.22 0.16 -5.75
CA ALA A 25 -15.13 1.58 -6.06
C ALA A 25 -14.45 1.84 -7.42
N LEU A 26 -13.49 1.01 -7.80
CA LEU A 26 -12.86 1.02 -9.12
C LEU A 26 -13.81 0.49 -10.21
N ALA A 27 -14.60 -0.57 -9.90
CA ALA A 27 -15.60 -1.09 -10.82
C ALA A 27 -16.67 -0.03 -11.17
N ARG A 28 -17.12 0.77 -10.21
CA ARG A 28 -18.01 1.91 -10.46
C ARG A 28 -17.40 2.99 -11.37
N ARG A 29 -16.07 2.95 -11.58
CA ARG A 29 -15.32 3.85 -12.47
C ARG A 29 -14.91 3.20 -13.78
N GLY A 30 -15.49 2.03 -14.09
CA GLY A 30 -15.26 1.31 -15.35
C GLY A 30 -13.99 0.45 -15.38
N TRP A 31 -13.43 0.09 -14.21
CA TRP A 31 -12.35 -0.88 -14.12
C TRP A 31 -12.90 -2.28 -13.88
N ASN A 32 -12.37 -3.28 -14.58
CA ASN A 32 -12.58 -4.69 -14.24
C ASN A 32 -11.57 -5.05 -13.12
N ALA A 33 -12.02 -5.00 -11.88
CA ALA A 33 -11.17 -5.19 -10.71
C ALA A 33 -11.28 -6.62 -10.16
N ARG A 34 -10.14 -7.31 -10.05
CA ARG A 34 -9.99 -8.60 -9.35
C ARG A 34 -9.20 -8.38 -8.06
N VAL A 35 -9.33 -9.29 -7.11
CA VAL A 35 -8.68 -9.21 -5.79
C VAL A 35 -7.84 -10.45 -5.55
N ALA A 36 -6.67 -10.28 -4.94
CA ALA A 36 -5.83 -11.32 -4.39
C ALA A 36 -5.39 -10.90 -2.97
N HIS A 37 -5.10 -11.86 -2.10
CA HIS A 37 -4.84 -11.57 -0.69
C HIS A 37 -3.42 -11.93 -0.24
N ASP A 38 -2.65 -12.59 -1.10
CA ASP A 38 -1.28 -13.02 -0.87
C ASP A 38 -0.48 -13.05 -2.19
N VAL A 39 0.83 -13.30 -2.08
CA VAL A 39 1.73 -13.35 -3.24
C VAL A 39 1.36 -14.48 -4.19
N ALA A 40 0.99 -15.66 -3.68
CA ALA A 40 0.68 -16.82 -4.50
C ALA A 40 -0.58 -16.60 -5.33
N SER A 41 -1.69 -16.20 -4.68
CA SER A 41 -2.95 -15.92 -5.38
C SER A 41 -2.83 -14.75 -6.37
N ALA A 42 -1.95 -13.77 -6.10
CA ALA A 42 -1.68 -12.70 -7.04
C ALA A 42 -0.97 -13.19 -8.30
N LEU A 43 0.04 -14.04 -8.16
CA LEU A 43 0.76 -14.63 -9.31
C LEU A 43 -0.18 -15.54 -10.12
N ASP A 44 -0.96 -16.40 -9.48
CA ASP A 44 -1.95 -17.27 -10.14
C ASP A 44 -2.97 -16.44 -10.92
N ALA A 45 -3.46 -15.34 -10.34
CA ALA A 45 -4.42 -14.46 -10.99
C ALA A 45 -3.84 -13.77 -12.23
N VAL A 46 -2.55 -13.41 -12.20
CA VAL A 46 -1.85 -12.78 -13.34
C VAL A 46 -1.54 -13.81 -14.43
N GLU A 47 -1.16 -15.04 -14.04
CA GLU A 47 -0.90 -16.13 -15.00
C GLU A 47 -2.18 -16.54 -15.73
N ALA A 48 -3.31 -16.62 -15.03
CA ALA A 48 -4.59 -16.95 -15.64
C ALA A 48 -5.05 -15.88 -16.64
N GLU A 49 -4.90 -14.61 -16.30
CA GLU A 49 -5.24 -13.49 -17.16
C GLU A 49 -4.48 -12.24 -16.71
N ALA A 50 -3.51 -11.80 -17.52
CA ALA A 50 -2.69 -10.64 -17.22
C ALA A 50 -3.53 -9.35 -17.18
N PRO A 51 -3.61 -8.64 -16.04
CA PRO A 51 -4.30 -7.37 -15.95
C PRO A 51 -3.46 -6.24 -16.57
N GLY A 52 -4.13 -5.17 -17.02
CA GLY A 52 -3.46 -3.96 -17.48
C GLY A 52 -2.76 -3.19 -16.37
N ALA A 53 -3.21 -3.39 -15.11
CA ALA A 53 -2.63 -2.75 -13.94
C ALA A 53 -2.66 -3.66 -12.70
N ALA A 54 -1.76 -3.41 -11.75
CA ALA A 54 -1.76 -4.02 -10.43
C ALA A 54 -1.62 -2.94 -9.36
N ILE A 55 -2.35 -3.11 -8.27
CA ILE A 55 -2.24 -2.31 -7.05
C ILE A 55 -1.79 -3.27 -5.96
N VAL A 56 -0.63 -3.02 -5.36
CA VAL A 56 0.02 -3.96 -4.44
C VAL A 56 0.24 -3.28 -3.09
N ASP A 57 -0.30 -3.86 -2.01
CA ASP A 57 0.15 -3.48 -0.66
C ASP A 57 1.54 -4.07 -0.41
N LEU A 58 2.38 -3.33 0.27
CA LEU A 58 3.70 -3.80 0.67
C LEU A 58 3.66 -4.81 1.81
N ARG A 59 2.61 -4.82 2.61
CA ARG A 59 2.42 -5.77 3.70
C ARG A 59 1.26 -6.67 3.38
N LEU A 60 1.57 -7.92 3.13
CA LEU A 60 0.61 -8.98 2.84
C LEU A 60 0.72 -10.03 3.97
N ALA A 61 0.08 -9.77 5.11
CA ALA A 61 0.18 -10.58 6.31
C ALA A 61 1.65 -10.82 6.74
N ASP A 62 2.19 -12.01 6.46
CA ASP A 62 3.57 -12.40 6.77
C ASP A 62 4.54 -12.24 5.58
N GLU A 63 4.06 -11.75 4.43
CA GLU A 63 4.85 -11.63 3.19
C GLU A 63 5.19 -10.17 2.85
N ASP A 64 6.32 -9.96 2.17
CA ASP A 64 6.72 -8.65 1.64
C ASP A 64 6.16 -8.48 0.22
N GLY A 65 5.15 -7.62 0.05
CA GLY A 65 4.57 -7.30 -1.26
C GLY A 65 5.57 -6.76 -2.28
N LEU A 66 6.74 -6.26 -1.84
CA LEU A 66 7.83 -5.90 -2.74
C LEU A 66 8.33 -7.09 -3.58
N ALA A 67 8.18 -8.31 -3.07
CA ALA A 67 8.58 -9.53 -3.78
C ALA A 67 7.77 -9.75 -5.07
N LEU A 68 6.57 -9.19 -5.18
CA LEU A 68 5.73 -9.25 -6.39
C LEU A 68 6.23 -8.34 -7.51
N LEU A 69 6.87 -7.21 -7.20
CA LEU A 69 7.12 -6.16 -8.18
C LEU A 69 8.02 -6.61 -9.32
N ALA A 70 9.15 -7.23 -9.01
CA ALA A 70 10.10 -7.67 -10.03
C ALA A 70 9.54 -8.81 -10.92
N PRO A 71 8.90 -9.88 -10.39
CA PRO A 71 8.20 -10.87 -11.21
C PRO A 71 7.12 -10.26 -12.12
N LEU A 72 6.25 -9.40 -11.60
CA LEU A 72 5.20 -8.75 -12.39
C LEU A 72 5.78 -7.89 -13.50
N ARG A 73 6.81 -7.09 -13.21
CA ARG A 73 7.47 -6.24 -14.21
C ARG A 73 8.18 -7.06 -15.28
N SER A 74 8.85 -8.15 -14.91
CA SER A 74 9.56 -9.02 -15.86
C SER A 74 8.60 -9.75 -16.78
N ALA A 75 7.48 -10.28 -16.24
CA ALA A 75 6.49 -10.99 -17.03
C ALA A 75 5.63 -10.06 -17.89
N HIS A 76 5.34 -8.86 -17.37
CA HIS A 76 4.43 -7.90 -17.99
C HIS A 76 5.03 -6.48 -18.01
N PRO A 77 5.97 -6.19 -18.95
CA PRO A 77 6.69 -4.90 -19.00
C PRO A 77 5.78 -3.67 -19.13
N GLN A 78 4.59 -3.83 -19.70
CA GLN A 78 3.61 -2.75 -19.91
C GLN A 78 2.56 -2.63 -18.80
N MET A 79 2.53 -3.57 -17.84
CA MET A 79 1.59 -3.52 -16.72
C MET A 79 1.89 -2.29 -15.86
N ARG A 80 0.85 -1.54 -15.53
CA ARG A 80 1.00 -0.43 -14.59
C ARG A 80 0.97 -0.95 -13.16
N ILE A 81 2.04 -0.74 -12.41
CA ILE A 81 2.16 -1.23 -11.03
C ILE A 81 2.15 -0.04 -10.08
N ILE A 82 1.13 0.02 -9.22
CA ILE A 82 1.00 1.03 -8.16
C ILE A 82 1.14 0.35 -6.81
N VAL A 83 2.00 0.90 -5.97
CA VAL A 83 2.16 0.43 -4.60
C VAL A 83 1.28 1.26 -3.67
N LEU A 84 0.48 0.59 -2.84
CA LEU A 84 -0.25 1.19 -1.71
C LEU A 84 0.36 0.72 -0.40
N THR A 85 0.56 1.61 0.57
CA THR A 85 1.06 1.18 1.88
C THR A 85 0.69 2.14 3.00
N GLY A 86 0.40 1.58 4.17
CA GLY A 86 0.24 2.34 5.41
C GLY A 86 1.58 2.81 6.02
N TYR A 87 2.70 2.32 5.51
CA TYR A 87 4.05 2.59 6.02
C TYR A 87 4.90 3.33 4.99
N ALA A 88 4.45 4.53 4.63
CA ALA A 88 5.16 5.35 3.67
C ALA A 88 6.49 5.85 4.23
N SER A 89 7.61 5.38 3.67
CA SER A 89 8.91 5.98 3.87
C SER A 89 9.57 6.27 2.51
N ILE A 90 10.41 7.29 2.46
CA ILE A 90 11.16 7.63 1.24
C ILE A 90 11.99 6.42 0.78
N ALA A 91 12.64 5.72 1.72
CA ALA A 91 13.47 4.55 1.40
C ALA A 91 12.64 3.41 0.76
N THR A 92 11.45 3.15 1.31
CA THR A 92 10.54 2.12 0.78
C THR A 92 10.00 2.50 -0.60
N ALA A 93 9.63 3.77 -0.80
CA ALA A 93 9.19 4.27 -2.09
C ALA A 93 10.29 4.14 -3.16
N VAL A 94 11.52 4.55 -2.84
CA VAL A 94 12.67 4.40 -3.75
C VAL A 94 12.93 2.93 -4.08
N LYS A 95 12.82 2.02 -3.10
CA LYS A 95 12.98 0.58 -3.31
C LYS A 95 11.90 0.04 -4.24
N ALA A 96 10.64 0.41 -4.02
CA ALA A 96 9.51 -0.02 -4.85
C ALA A 96 9.68 0.43 -6.32
N ILE A 97 10.05 1.68 -6.55
CA ILE A 97 10.31 2.21 -7.91
C ILE A 97 11.47 1.47 -8.58
N LYS A 98 12.58 1.19 -7.87
CA LYS A 98 13.70 0.41 -8.40
C LYS A 98 13.32 -1.02 -8.77
N LEU A 99 12.33 -1.61 -8.09
CA LEU A 99 11.81 -2.94 -8.36
C LEU A 99 10.74 -2.97 -9.47
N GLY A 100 10.38 -1.83 -10.02
CA GLY A 100 9.50 -1.72 -11.18
C GLY A 100 8.11 -1.16 -10.90
N ALA A 101 7.84 -0.60 -9.72
CA ALA A 101 6.61 0.16 -9.50
C ALA A 101 6.62 1.47 -10.32
N ASP A 102 5.47 1.85 -10.85
CA ASP A 102 5.28 3.09 -11.60
C ASP A 102 4.86 4.25 -10.70
N ASP A 103 4.18 3.94 -9.60
CA ASP A 103 3.70 4.96 -8.65
C ASP A 103 3.61 4.38 -7.24
N TYR A 104 3.57 5.27 -6.25
CA TYR A 104 3.56 4.91 -4.84
C TYR A 104 2.60 5.83 -4.08
N LEU A 105 1.61 5.27 -3.41
CA LEU A 105 0.58 6.00 -2.67
C LEU A 105 0.55 5.55 -1.20
N ALA A 106 0.50 6.52 -0.31
CA ALA A 106 0.34 6.26 1.13
C ALA A 106 -1.14 6.08 1.49
N LYS A 107 -1.45 5.03 2.29
CA LYS A 107 -2.76 4.90 2.95
C LYS A 107 -2.83 5.91 4.13
N PRO A 108 -3.98 6.55 4.38
CA PRO A 108 -5.28 6.35 3.75
C PRO A 108 -5.38 6.97 2.36
N VAL A 109 -5.99 6.26 1.41
CA VAL A 109 -6.12 6.68 0.02
C VAL A 109 -7.58 6.59 -0.42
N THR A 110 -8.02 7.52 -1.28
CA THR A 110 -9.35 7.46 -1.87
C THR A 110 -9.33 6.68 -3.18
N ALA A 111 -10.44 6.02 -3.51
CA ALA A 111 -10.57 5.33 -4.81
C ALA A 111 -10.40 6.28 -6.00
N SER A 112 -10.69 7.58 -5.84
CA SER A 112 -10.42 8.59 -6.86
C SER A 112 -8.92 8.77 -7.08
N ALA A 113 -8.13 8.93 -6.02
CA ALA A 113 -6.68 9.08 -6.11
C ALA A 113 -6.02 7.86 -6.77
N VAL A 114 -6.51 6.65 -6.46
CA VAL A 114 -6.05 5.41 -7.09
C VAL A 114 -6.43 5.38 -8.58
N ALA A 115 -7.69 5.70 -8.93
CA ALA A 115 -8.14 5.75 -10.32
C ALA A 115 -7.37 6.79 -11.14
N ASP A 116 -7.08 7.95 -10.56
CA ASP A 116 -6.26 9.00 -11.18
C ASP A 116 -4.82 8.52 -11.39
N ALA A 117 -4.27 7.77 -10.44
CA ALA A 117 -2.94 7.17 -10.59
C ALA A 117 -2.92 6.10 -11.68
N LEU A 118 -3.96 5.26 -11.78
CA LEU A 118 -4.12 4.27 -12.83
C LEU A 118 -4.28 4.90 -14.22
N GLY A 119 -4.98 6.03 -14.33
CA GLY A 119 -5.25 6.74 -15.60
C GLY A 119 -4.09 7.57 -16.14
N ARG A 120 -3.07 7.84 -15.34
CA ARG A 120 -1.88 8.57 -15.79
C ARG A 120 -0.96 7.67 -16.60
N GLY A 121 -0.56 8.09 -17.81
CA GLY A 121 0.48 7.41 -18.57
C GLY A 121 1.77 7.28 -17.77
N THR A 122 2.64 6.35 -18.17
CA THR A 122 3.94 6.05 -17.52
C THR A 122 4.78 7.31 -17.32
N HIS A 123 4.71 7.92 -16.16
CA HIS A 123 5.69 8.89 -15.68
C HIS A 123 6.48 8.23 -14.57
N VAL A 124 7.66 7.74 -14.92
CA VAL A 124 8.65 7.23 -14.00
C VAL A 124 9.00 8.34 -12.99
N GLY A 125 8.78 8.07 -11.69
CA GLY A 125 9.57 8.70 -10.65
C GLY A 125 8.99 9.88 -9.88
N ALA A 126 7.70 10.04 -9.76
CA ALA A 126 7.19 10.98 -8.76
C ALA A 126 6.83 10.24 -7.47
N VAL A 127 7.74 10.24 -6.50
CA VAL A 127 7.36 10.01 -5.10
C VAL A 127 6.40 11.15 -4.74
N ARG A 128 5.11 10.90 -4.86
CA ARG A 128 4.12 11.84 -4.35
C ARG A 128 3.85 11.50 -2.90
N GLU A 129 4.29 12.37 -2.01
CA GLU A 129 3.57 12.51 -0.75
C GLU A 129 2.08 12.60 -1.09
N ALA A 130 1.27 11.70 -0.51
CA ALA A 130 -0.17 11.90 -0.52
C ALA A 130 -0.40 13.35 -0.10
N ALA A 131 -1.27 14.06 -0.82
CA ALA A 131 -1.68 15.39 -0.38
C ALA A 131 -2.01 15.28 1.11
N PRO A 132 -1.49 16.18 1.94
CA PRO A 132 -1.72 16.09 3.38
C PRO A 132 -3.23 15.93 3.59
N PRO A 133 -3.67 15.05 4.50
CA PRO A 133 -5.08 14.90 4.78
C PRO A 133 -5.66 16.30 5.03
N ALA A 134 -6.84 16.58 4.52
CA ALA A 134 -7.48 17.89 4.58
C ALA A 134 -7.61 18.45 6.01
N GLU A 135 -7.39 17.60 7.01
CA GLU A 135 -7.23 17.97 8.41
C GLU A 135 -5.85 17.50 8.91
N PRO A 136 -5.07 18.36 9.58
CA PRO A 136 -3.82 17.96 10.18
C PRO A 136 -4.06 16.84 11.20
N MET A 137 -3.34 15.73 11.06
CA MET A 137 -3.42 14.63 12.01
C MET A 137 -3.10 15.14 13.42
N SER A 138 -3.94 14.75 14.40
CA SER A 138 -3.68 15.14 15.78
C SER A 138 -2.29 14.66 16.23
N PRO A 139 -1.55 15.42 17.06
CA PRO A 139 -0.24 15.01 17.56
C PRO A 139 -0.25 13.64 18.23
N ARG A 140 -1.38 13.25 18.84
CA ARG A 140 -1.58 11.92 19.45
C ARG A 140 -1.61 10.80 18.41
N ARG A 141 -2.19 11.05 17.25
CA ARG A 141 -2.25 10.07 16.16
C ARG A 141 -0.88 9.88 15.52
N LEU A 142 -0.16 10.96 15.26
CA LEU A 142 1.22 10.93 14.76
C LEU A 142 2.16 10.20 15.75
N GLU A 143 2.04 10.46 17.04
CA GLU A 143 2.81 9.79 18.08
C GLU A 143 2.48 8.29 18.12
N TRP A 144 1.20 7.94 18.04
CA TRP A 144 0.76 6.55 18.06
C TRP A 144 1.26 5.79 16.83
N GLU A 145 1.15 6.35 15.63
CA GLU A 145 1.67 5.77 14.39
C GLU A 145 3.19 5.60 14.42
N HIS A 146 3.90 6.57 14.97
CA HIS A 146 5.36 6.46 15.15
C HIS A 146 5.74 5.33 16.12
N ILE A 147 5.00 5.18 17.22
CA ILE A 147 5.20 4.10 18.19
C ILE A 147 4.94 2.73 17.53
N GLN A 148 3.86 2.58 16.75
CA GLN A 148 3.55 1.34 16.06
C GLN A 148 4.63 0.95 15.05
N ARG A 149 5.17 1.93 14.30
CA ARG A 149 6.27 1.71 13.36
C ARG A 149 7.51 1.16 14.07
N VAL A 150 7.97 1.83 15.12
CA VAL A 150 9.17 1.40 15.87
C VAL A 150 8.92 0.07 16.58
N LEU A 151 7.69 -0.23 17.00
CA LEU A 151 7.33 -1.53 17.57
C LEU A 151 7.44 -2.65 16.52
N ALA A 152 6.99 -2.41 15.31
CA ALA A 152 7.12 -3.36 14.20
C ALA A 152 8.60 -3.56 13.81
N GLU A 153 9.40 -2.49 13.74
CA GLU A 153 10.86 -2.56 13.48
C GLU A 153 11.63 -3.35 14.56
N ASN A 154 11.05 -3.52 15.73
CA ASN A 154 11.60 -4.31 16.85
C ASN A 154 10.83 -5.62 17.09
N ASP A 155 10.18 -6.18 16.05
CA ASP A 155 9.45 -7.46 16.09
C ASP A 155 8.43 -7.56 17.24
N GLY A 156 7.77 -6.45 17.58
CA GLY A 156 6.82 -6.38 18.68
C GLY A 156 7.45 -6.33 20.09
N ASN A 157 8.77 -6.27 20.19
CA ASN A 157 9.49 -6.24 21.46
C ASN A 157 9.36 -4.88 22.14
N VAL A 158 8.43 -4.76 23.10
CA VAL A 158 8.14 -3.53 23.83
C VAL A 158 9.36 -2.97 24.55
N SER A 159 10.28 -3.80 25.05
CA SER A 159 11.47 -3.34 25.76
C SER A 159 12.53 -2.77 24.80
N ALA A 160 12.71 -3.36 23.64
CA ALA A 160 13.57 -2.86 22.58
C ALA A 160 13.01 -1.54 22.03
N THR A 161 11.72 -1.51 21.72
CA THR A 161 10.99 -0.33 21.24
C THR A 161 11.09 0.85 22.20
N ALA A 162 10.93 0.61 23.51
CA ALA A 162 11.06 1.65 24.54
C ALA A 162 12.47 2.25 24.56
N ARG A 163 13.52 1.44 24.40
CA ARG A 163 14.91 1.91 24.28
C ARG A 163 15.14 2.74 23.03
N THR A 164 14.64 2.26 21.88
CA THR A 164 14.75 2.97 20.59
C THR A 164 14.06 4.33 20.64
N LEU A 165 12.86 4.39 21.25
CA LEU A 165 12.08 5.62 21.43
C LEU A 165 12.57 6.50 22.61
N ARG A 166 13.60 6.08 23.32
CA ARG A 166 14.10 6.75 24.55
C ARG A 166 12.98 7.00 25.57
N MET A 167 12.07 6.04 25.72
CA MET A 167 10.93 6.07 26.64
C MET A 167 11.08 5.01 27.72
N HIS A 168 10.48 5.25 28.91
CA HIS A 168 10.29 4.18 29.86
C HIS A 168 9.30 3.12 29.35
N ARG A 169 9.61 1.84 29.54
CA ARG A 169 8.74 0.71 29.12
C ARG A 169 7.28 0.90 29.59
N ARG A 170 7.09 1.35 30.84
CA ARG A 170 5.75 1.60 31.42
C ARG A 170 4.99 2.72 30.66
N THR A 171 5.70 3.74 30.21
CA THR A 171 5.11 4.82 29.40
C THR A 171 4.66 4.29 28.04
N LEU A 172 5.50 3.49 27.39
CA LEU A 172 5.16 2.86 26.11
C LEU A 172 3.95 1.93 26.22
N GLN A 173 3.93 1.05 27.25
CA GLN A 173 2.77 0.18 27.49
C GLN A 173 1.46 0.95 27.69
N ARG A 174 1.49 2.06 28.46
CA ARG A 174 0.33 2.94 28.64
C ARG A 174 -0.13 3.59 27.33
N LYS A 175 0.82 3.96 26.44
CA LYS A 175 0.50 4.52 25.14
C LYS A 175 -0.07 3.47 24.17
N LEU A 176 0.47 2.27 24.17
CA LEU A 176 -0.05 1.13 23.39
C LEU A 176 -1.48 0.71 23.82
N ALA A 177 -1.80 0.82 25.11
CA ALA A 177 -3.13 0.51 25.64
C ALA A 177 -4.20 1.55 25.27
N LYS A 178 -3.80 2.78 24.89
CA LYS A 178 -4.71 3.86 24.50
C LYS A 178 -4.75 3.99 22.97
N ARG A 179 -5.67 3.26 22.30
CA ARG A 179 -5.99 3.55 20.90
C ARG A 179 -6.55 4.96 20.79
N PRO A 180 -6.07 5.82 19.86
CA PRO A 180 -6.74 7.07 19.54
C PRO A 180 -8.11 6.74 18.96
N THR A 181 -9.16 7.30 19.54
CA THR A 181 -10.51 7.29 18.96
C THR A 181 -10.48 8.05 17.64
N GLN A 182 -11.13 7.48 16.62
CA GLN A 182 -11.42 8.20 15.38
C GLN A 182 -12.38 9.36 15.73
N SER A 183 -11.92 10.57 15.58
CA SER A 183 -12.76 11.78 15.47
C SER A 183 -12.37 12.43 14.16
#